data_666eb5f1b9411e2adce2c9b4601b8c4b
#
_entry.id   666eb5f1b9411e2adce2c9b4601b8c4b
#
_cell.length_a   1.000
_cell.length_b   1.000
_cell.length_c   1.000
_cell.angle_alpha   90.00
_cell.angle_beta   90.00
_cell.angle_gamma   90.00
#
_symmetry.space_group_name_H-M   'P 1'
#
loop_
_entity.id
_entity.type
_entity.pdbx_description
1 polymer ?
#
loop_
_entity_poly.entity_id
_entity_poly.type
_entity_poly.pdbx_seq_one_letter_code
_entity_poly.pdbx_strand_id
1 'polypeptide(L)'
;MIKPTMTFDSFELPPEPNYEDLNSWAAHPEHKNGPDQLTPNNENLNALKNAAVFYIHPTGYFEKTWNATIDKETPHYERTEGMLAGQASAFNYSCDIYAPEYRQATFFSFFDETGDGQKALALAYEDVESAFFKFLDLIGDKPFFIASHSQGTLHAQQLISKHIDETKLSQRMIAAYLIGYPILKSDIKKLFKEIEICKSPEQINCVIAWCTVDEMANLEGESWTWDPSGWKRLNRGDFLFGTNPISWTINNEWISTKKNNSVLNLDIWDQSIKGLTKKEPSGKPIQISLFKNANFHVRLSKKGLAEVKGNFLKRFDSIEFGLGNLHVVDYSLFWGSIRKNVKLRLNEYLKTTN
;
A
#
# COMPACT_ATOMS: atom_id res chain seq x y z
N MET A 1 10.25 -8.23 -18.04
CA MET A 1 10.67 -7.94 -16.65
C MET A 1 12.17 -7.80 -16.61
N ILE A 2 12.70 -6.78 -15.93
CA ILE A 2 14.15 -6.55 -15.82
C ILE A 2 14.68 -7.47 -14.70
N LYS A 3 15.68 -8.30 -15.05
CA LYS A 3 16.30 -9.27 -14.13
C LYS A 3 17.64 -8.73 -13.65
N PRO A 4 18.00 -8.86 -12.34
CA PRO A 4 19.34 -8.59 -11.84
C PRO A 4 20.42 -9.39 -12.59
N THR A 5 21.60 -8.79 -12.75
CA THR A 5 22.68 -9.37 -13.55
C THR A 5 23.70 -10.14 -12.70
N MET A 6 23.58 -10.10 -11.38
CA MET A 6 24.45 -10.77 -10.42
C MET A 6 23.64 -11.42 -9.30
N THR A 7 24.24 -12.35 -8.57
CA THR A 7 23.62 -12.93 -7.37
C THR A 7 23.51 -11.88 -6.27
N PHE A 8 22.59 -12.08 -5.32
CA PHE A 8 22.42 -11.17 -4.19
C PHE A 8 23.72 -11.07 -3.36
N ASP A 9 24.38 -12.20 -3.12
CA ASP A 9 25.61 -12.24 -2.31
C ASP A 9 26.81 -11.56 -2.98
N SER A 10 26.75 -11.33 -4.30
CA SER A 10 27.78 -10.59 -5.06
C SER A 10 27.40 -9.12 -5.28
N PHE A 11 26.21 -8.71 -4.87
CA PHE A 11 25.71 -7.36 -5.02
C PHE A 11 26.20 -6.49 -3.86
N GLU A 12 26.77 -5.32 -4.17
CA GLU A 12 27.11 -4.33 -3.16
C GLU A 12 25.82 -3.69 -2.65
N LEU A 13 25.55 -3.90 -1.36
CA LEU A 13 24.32 -3.41 -0.73
C LEU A 13 24.33 -1.88 -0.66
N PRO A 14 23.23 -1.21 -1.01
CA PRO A 14 23.11 0.22 -0.77
C PRO A 14 23.23 0.54 0.73
N PRO A 15 23.70 1.76 1.08
CA PRO A 15 23.78 2.20 2.47
C PRO A 15 22.44 2.06 3.19
N GLU A 16 22.49 1.64 4.44
CA GLU A 16 21.32 1.53 5.31
C GLU A 16 20.74 2.93 5.60
N PRO A 17 19.40 3.10 5.53
CA PRO A 17 18.76 4.35 5.89
C PRO A 17 18.92 4.67 7.38
N ASN A 18 19.23 5.92 7.70
CA ASN A 18 19.24 6.41 9.08
C ASN A 18 17.95 7.18 9.38
N TYR A 19 17.01 6.58 10.10
CA TYR A 19 15.70 7.20 10.39
C TYR A 19 15.72 8.29 11.47
N GLU A 20 16.87 8.65 12.01
CA GLU A 20 17.09 9.92 12.71
C GLU A 20 17.19 11.10 11.72
N ASP A 21 17.54 10.82 10.46
CA ASP A 21 17.60 11.82 9.40
C ASP A 21 16.25 11.90 8.67
N LEU A 22 15.69 13.11 8.57
CA LEU A 22 14.47 13.38 7.80
C LEU A 22 14.58 12.98 6.32
N ASN A 23 15.80 12.94 5.77
CA ASN A 23 16.02 12.49 4.40
C ASN A 23 15.75 11.00 4.18
N SER A 24 15.71 10.19 5.24
CA SER A 24 15.33 8.78 5.18
C SER A 24 13.80 8.56 5.22
N TRP A 25 13.04 9.63 5.17
CA TRP A 25 11.58 9.57 5.12
C TRP A 25 11.07 10.13 3.80
N ALA A 26 10.24 9.38 3.11
CA ALA A 26 9.50 9.81 1.92
C ALA A 26 8.37 10.79 2.30
N ALA A 27 7.70 10.54 3.43
CA ALA A 27 6.78 11.48 4.07
C ALA A 27 7.03 11.54 5.58
N HIS A 28 7.04 12.76 6.11
CA HIS A 28 7.20 13.06 7.53
C HIS A 28 6.46 14.37 7.84
N PRO A 29 5.84 14.55 9.03
CA PRO A 29 5.11 15.78 9.36
C PRO A 29 5.95 17.06 9.30
N GLU A 30 7.26 16.96 9.46
CA GLU A 30 8.20 18.08 9.33
C GLU A 30 8.54 18.44 7.88
N HIS A 31 8.25 17.57 6.91
CA HIS A 31 8.39 17.91 5.50
C HIS A 31 7.31 18.91 5.10
N LYS A 32 7.73 20.04 4.53
CA LYS A 32 6.79 21.06 4.03
C LYS A 32 6.43 20.76 2.58
N ASN A 33 5.13 20.79 2.28
CA ASN A 33 4.62 20.66 0.90
C ASN A 33 4.95 19.32 0.23
N GLY A 34 5.02 18.23 1.00
CA GLY A 34 5.22 16.88 0.44
C GLY A 34 4.02 16.42 -0.41
N PRO A 35 4.24 15.47 -1.35
CA PRO A 35 3.16 14.92 -2.19
C PRO A 35 2.02 14.27 -1.39
N ASP A 36 2.32 13.75 -0.21
CA ASP A 36 1.35 13.21 0.75
C ASP A 36 0.36 14.25 1.28
N GLN A 37 0.73 15.54 1.26
CA GLN A 37 -0.12 16.66 1.70
C GLN A 37 -1.07 17.18 0.60
N LEU A 38 -0.94 16.70 -0.63
CA LEU A 38 -1.81 17.14 -1.72
C LEU A 38 -3.28 16.77 -1.45
N THR A 39 -4.19 17.65 -1.87
CA THR A 39 -5.63 17.42 -1.85
C THR A 39 -6.24 17.83 -3.19
N PRO A 40 -7.26 17.11 -3.70
CA PRO A 40 -7.81 17.37 -5.03
C PRO A 40 -8.43 18.77 -5.23
N ASN A 41 -8.81 19.43 -4.15
CA ASN A 41 -9.49 20.73 -4.16
C ASN A 41 -8.75 21.79 -3.35
N ASN A 42 -7.46 21.58 -3.08
CA ASN A 42 -6.68 22.43 -2.16
C ASN A 42 -7.38 22.59 -0.79
N GLU A 43 -7.98 21.50 -0.30
CA GLU A 43 -8.61 21.49 1.03
C GLU A 43 -7.59 21.92 2.08
N ASN A 44 -8.02 22.79 2.98
CA ASN A 44 -7.19 23.15 4.12
C ASN A 44 -7.14 21.96 5.10
N LEU A 45 -5.97 21.37 5.23
CA LEU A 45 -5.75 20.26 6.17
C LEU A 45 -5.63 20.81 7.59
N ASN A 46 -6.33 20.17 8.54
CA ASN A 46 -6.19 20.54 9.95
C ASN A 46 -4.74 20.43 10.40
N ALA A 47 -4.25 21.44 11.11
CA ALA A 47 -2.90 21.42 11.64
C ALA A 47 -2.70 20.36 12.74
N LEU A 48 -3.75 20.07 13.53
CA LEU A 48 -3.70 19.06 14.59
C LEU A 48 -4.36 17.75 14.14
N LYS A 49 -3.60 16.68 14.17
CA LYS A 49 -4.06 15.32 13.87
C LYS A 49 -4.10 14.47 15.15
N ASN A 50 -5.20 13.73 15.33
CA ASN A 50 -5.41 12.87 16.50
C ASN A 50 -4.89 11.44 16.30
N ALA A 51 -4.37 11.12 15.13
CA ALA A 51 -3.77 9.84 14.82
C ALA A 51 -2.57 10.02 13.89
N ALA A 52 -1.75 9.00 13.80
CA ALA A 52 -0.69 8.89 12.80
C ALA A 52 -0.98 7.72 11.84
N VAL A 53 -0.33 7.70 10.69
CA VAL A 53 -0.30 6.55 9.81
C VAL A 53 1.13 6.22 9.44
N PHE A 54 1.52 4.97 9.62
CA PHE A 54 2.74 4.41 9.06
C PHE A 54 2.39 3.83 7.69
N TYR A 55 2.84 4.52 6.62
CA TYR A 55 2.55 4.13 5.25
C TYR A 55 3.77 3.50 4.60
N ILE A 56 3.64 2.26 4.14
CA ILE A 56 4.70 1.51 3.46
C ILE A 56 4.36 1.47 1.97
N HIS A 57 5.11 2.24 1.18
CA HIS A 57 4.88 2.37 -0.25
C HIS A 57 5.24 1.10 -1.04
N PRO A 58 4.68 0.89 -2.25
CA PRO A 58 5.08 -0.21 -3.13
C PRO A 58 6.48 0.02 -3.70
N THR A 59 7.05 -1.02 -4.35
CA THR A 59 8.29 -0.81 -5.09
C THR A 59 8.04 -0.02 -6.38
N GLY A 60 8.84 1.00 -6.58
CA GLY A 60 9.02 1.71 -7.84
C GLY A 60 10.31 1.30 -8.56
N TYR A 61 10.99 0.26 -8.09
CA TYR A 61 12.30 -0.15 -8.54
C TYR A 61 12.24 -1.29 -9.56
N PHE A 62 12.70 -1.02 -10.78
CA PHE A 62 12.63 -1.94 -11.94
C PHE A 62 14.01 -2.05 -12.62
N GLU A 63 15.08 -2.11 -11.82
CA GLU A 63 16.46 -2.08 -12.33
C GLU A 63 17.13 -3.46 -12.30
N LYS A 64 18.43 -3.50 -12.73
CA LYS A 64 19.24 -4.72 -12.84
C LYS A 64 20.01 -5.08 -11.57
N THR A 65 19.72 -4.42 -10.47
CA THR A 65 20.26 -4.71 -9.13
C THR A 65 19.15 -5.16 -8.20
N TRP A 66 19.49 -5.73 -7.05
CA TRP A 66 18.50 -6.35 -6.16
C TRP A 66 17.73 -5.34 -5.33
N ASN A 67 18.40 -4.30 -4.81
CA ASN A 67 17.77 -3.28 -3.98
C ASN A 67 18.13 -1.87 -4.45
N ALA A 68 17.19 -0.96 -4.28
CA ALA A 68 17.35 0.46 -4.59
C ALA A 68 18.19 1.19 -3.53
N THR A 69 18.82 2.28 -3.91
CA THR A 69 19.26 3.32 -2.97
C THR A 69 18.05 4.16 -2.54
N ILE A 70 18.20 4.98 -1.49
CA ILE A 70 17.20 5.99 -1.10
C ILE A 70 17.52 7.38 -1.69
N ASP A 71 18.31 7.41 -2.76
CA ASP A 71 18.71 8.64 -3.42
C ASP A 71 17.53 9.33 -4.11
N LYS A 72 17.36 10.62 -3.84
CA LYS A 72 16.25 11.44 -4.33
C LYS A 72 16.31 11.78 -5.81
N GLU A 73 17.49 11.67 -6.43
CA GLU A 73 17.69 11.98 -7.86
C GLU A 73 17.48 10.75 -8.75
N THR A 74 16.53 9.89 -8.40
CA THR A 74 16.28 8.63 -9.09
C THR A 74 14.83 8.49 -9.58
N PRO A 75 14.59 7.73 -10.65
CA PRO A 75 13.22 7.49 -11.13
C PRO A 75 12.34 6.75 -10.12
N HIS A 76 12.91 5.90 -9.27
CA HIS A 76 12.14 5.19 -8.26
C HIS A 76 11.72 6.12 -7.11
N TYR A 77 12.52 7.12 -6.77
CA TYR A 77 12.12 8.17 -5.83
C TYR A 77 10.92 8.98 -6.37
N GLU A 78 10.98 9.44 -7.63
CA GLU A 78 9.86 10.16 -8.27
C GLU A 78 8.57 9.30 -8.27
N ARG A 79 8.70 7.98 -8.48
CA ARG A 79 7.56 7.06 -8.39
C ARG A 79 7.02 6.97 -6.96
N THR A 80 7.89 6.96 -5.95
CA THR A 80 7.48 7.00 -4.54
C THR A 80 6.69 8.29 -4.26
N GLU A 81 7.13 9.44 -4.74
CA GLU A 81 6.36 10.69 -4.62
C GLU A 81 4.95 10.57 -5.24
N GLY A 82 4.85 9.95 -6.42
CA GLY A 82 3.57 9.66 -7.06
C GLY A 82 2.68 8.73 -6.22
N MET A 83 3.29 7.73 -5.57
CA MET A 83 2.59 6.83 -4.65
C MET A 83 2.11 7.56 -3.39
N LEU A 84 2.90 8.49 -2.85
CA LEU A 84 2.47 9.33 -1.73
C LEU A 84 1.26 10.18 -2.11
N ALA A 85 1.31 10.85 -3.26
CA ALA A 85 0.21 11.67 -3.77
C ALA A 85 -1.05 10.86 -4.07
N GLY A 86 -0.89 9.66 -4.65
CA GLY A 86 -2.01 8.82 -5.10
C GLY A 86 -2.61 7.92 -4.02
N GLN A 87 -1.87 7.61 -2.98
CA GLN A 87 -2.21 6.60 -1.99
C GLN A 87 -2.18 7.16 -0.56
N ALA A 88 -1.01 7.57 -0.05
CA ALA A 88 -0.87 8.08 1.31
C ALA A 88 -1.74 9.32 1.58
N SER A 89 -1.95 10.18 0.58
CA SER A 89 -2.81 11.36 0.67
C SER A 89 -4.25 11.07 1.09
N ALA A 90 -4.74 9.83 0.92
CA ALA A 90 -6.06 9.45 1.43
C ALA A 90 -6.18 9.56 2.96
N PHE A 91 -5.05 9.53 3.69
CA PHE A 91 -4.99 9.60 5.14
C PHE A 91 -4.75 11.02 5.68
N ASN A 92 -4.31 11.96 4.85
CA ASN A 92 -3.82 13.28 5.28
C ASN A 92 -4.84 14.19 5.95
N TYR A 93 -6.13 13.91 5.82
CA TYR A 93 -7.18 14.64 6.53
C TYR A 93 -7.23 14.29 8.03
N SER A 94 -6.94 13.04 8.37
CA SER A 94 -7.13 12.48 9.72
C SER A 94 -5.82 12.19 10.45
N CYS A 95 -4.71 11.98 9.73
CA CYS A 95 -3.46 11.46 10.27
C CYS A 95 -2.26 12.31 9.88
N ASP A 96 -1.27 12.39 10.80
CA ASP A 96 0.10 12.68 10.44
C ASP A 96 0.67 11.49 9.67
N ILE A 97 1.29 11.74 8.52
CA ILE A 97 1.79 10.67 7.64
C ILE A 97 3.29 10.48 7.87
N TYR A 98 3.68 9.24 8.12
CA TYR A 98 5.06 8.79 8.18
C TYR A 98 5.24 7.67 7.15
N ALA A 99 6.11 7.89 6.17
CA ALA A 99 6.44 6.90 5.16
C ALA A 99 7.96 6.79 5.06
N PRO A 100 8.56 5.64 5.38
CA PRO A 100 9.99 5.48 5.24
C PRO A 100 10.41 5.43 3.77
N GLU A 101 11.55 6.00 3.43
CA GLU A 101 12.36 5.49 2.32
C GLU A 101 13.02 4.20 2.79
N TYR A 102 13.05 3.18 1.95
CA TYR A 102 13.69 1.91 2.27
C TYR A 102 14.35 1.33 1.02
N ARG A 103 15.32 0.46 1.19
CA ARG A 103 16.02 -0.22 0.09
C ARG A 103 15.08 -1.18 -0.62
N GLN A 104 14.13 -0.62 -1.40
CA GLN A 104 13.10 -1.37 -2.13
C GLN A 104 13.71 -2.53 -2.91
N ALA A 105 13.17 -3.73 -2.77
CA ALA A 105 13.57 -4.84 -3.62
C ALA A 105 13.04 -4.63 -5.05
N THR A 106 13.82 -5.00 -6.05
CA THR A 106 13.39 -4.93 -7.45
C THR A 106 12.12 -5.77 -7.67
N PHE A 107 11.27 -5.33 -8.59
CA PHE A 107 10.03 -6.05 -8.91
C PHE A 107 10.27 -7.52 -9.32
N PHE A 108 11.44 -7.84 -9.89
CA PHE A 108 11.82 -9.21 -10.23
C PHE A 108 11.87 -10.14 -9.01
N SER A 109 12.16 -9.62 -7.82
CA SER A 109 12.31 -10.40 -6.57
C SER A 109 11.09 -11.27 -6.24
N PHE A 110 9.89 -10.84 -6.66
CA PHE A 110 8.65 -11.62 -6.46
C PHE A 110 8.56 -12.91 -7.30
N PHE A 111 9.39 -13.02 -8.32
CA PHE A 111 9.35 -14.11 -9.31
C PHE A 111 10.64 -14.91 -9.36
N ASP A 112 11.67 -14.44 -8.64
CA ASP A 112 12.96 -15.13 -8.61
C ASP A 112 12.83 -16.55 -8.01
N GLU A 113 13.56 -17.51 -8.60
CA GLU A 113 13.56 -18.91 -8.19
C GLU A 113 14.87 -19.34 -7.53
N THR A 114 15.86 -18.43 -7.46
CA THR A 114 17.19 -18.72 -6.93
C THR A 114 17.30 -18.55 -5.42
N GLY A 115 16.36 -17.84 -4.80
CA GLY A 115 16.41 -17.43 -3.39
C GLY A 115 16.97 -16.02 -3.17
N ASP A 116 17.54 -15.41 -4.18
CA ASP A 116 18.11 -14.06 -4.10
C ASP A 116 17.02 -13.00 -3.98
N GLY A 117 15.85 -13.23 -4.61
CA GLY A 117 14.70 -12.37 -4.48
C GLY A 117 14.18 -12.29 -3.06
N GLN A 118 14.17 -13.42 -2.34
CA GLN A 118 13.75 -13.46 -0.92
C GLN A 118 14.75 -12.72 -0.02
N LYS A 119 16.08 -12.80 -0.31
CA LYS A 119 17.10 -12.02 0.40
C LYS A 119 16.90 -10.53 0.18
N ALA A 120 16.60 -10.11 -1.05
CA ALA A 120 16.32 -8.71 -1.38
C ALA A 120 15.06 -8.18 -0.66
N LEU A 121 13.99 -9.00 -0.60
CA LEU A 121 12.77 -8.67 0.14
C LEU A 121 13.02 -8.65 1.66
N ALA A 122 13.87 -9.52 2.19
CA ALA A 122 14.24 -9.52 3.60
C ALA A 122 15.02 -8.26 3.98
N LEU A 123 15.98 -7.82 3.16
CA LEU A 123 16.71 -6.58 3.36
C LEU A 123 15.78 -5.35 3.37
N ALA A 124 14.84 -5.31 2.44
CA ALA A 124 13.84 -4.24 2.39
C ALA A 124 12.94 -4.23 3.64
N TYR A 125 12.61 -5.42 4.17
CA TYR A 125 11.83 -5.53 5.40
C TYR A 125 12.60 -5.03 6.63
N GLU A 126 13.90 -5.29 6.74
CA GLU A 126 14.75 -4.81 7.85
C GLU A 126 14.71 -3.28 7.96
N ASP A 127 14.75 -2.57 6.84
CA ASP A 127 14.62 -1.11 6.82
C ASP A 127 13.22 -0.67 7.30
N VAL A 128 12.16 -1.31 6.80
CA VAL A 128 10.78 -1.02 7.21
C VAL A 128 10.58 -1.28 8.71
N GLU A 129 11.16 -2.34 9.24
CA GLU A 129 11.12 -2.69 10.66
C GLU A 129 11.83 -1.63 11.52
N SER A 130 13.04 -1.21 11.12
CA SER A 130 13.81 -0.14 11.78
C SER A 130 13.05 1.19 11.78
N ALA A 131 12.46 1.56 10.62
CA ALA A 131 11.64 2.75 10.50
C ALA A 131 10.39 2.71 11.38
N PHE A 132 9.77 1.54 11.53
CA PHE A 132 8.58 1.39 12.37
C PHE A 132 8.89 1.62 13.85
N PHE A 133 9.99 1.13 14.34
CA PHE A 133 10.38 1.41 15.73
C PHE A 133 10.65 2.90 15.94
N LYS A 134 11.33 3.55 14.98
CA LYS A 134 11.52 5.01 15.04
C LYS A 134 10.18 5.77 14.96
N PHE A 135 9.26 5.33 14.12
CA PHE A 135 7.91 5.88 14.06
C PHE A 135 7.19 5.81 15.41
N LEU A 136 7.28 4.68 16.12
CA LEU A 136 6.66 4.53 17.44
C LEU A 136 7.24 5.52 18.46
N ASP A 137 8.55 5.76 18.43
CA ASP A 137 9.21 6.76 19.26
C ASP A 137 8.71 8.17 18.95
N LEU A 138 8.56 8.50 17.66
CA LEU A 138 8.12 9.83 17.19
C LEU A 138 6.66 10.12 17.57
N ILE A 139 5.78 9.14 17.49
CA ILE A 139 4.35 9.35 17.77
C ILE A 139 3.99 9.23 19.27
N GLY A 140 4.90 8.71 20.11
CA GLY A 140 4.63 8.44 21.53
C GLY A 140 3.38 7.55 21.69
N ASP A 141 2.41 8.00 22.48
CA ASP A 141 1.17 7.24 22.76
C ASP A 141 0.03 7.48 21.74
N LYS A 142 0.26 8.30 20.71
CA LYS A 142 -0.76 8.58 19.70
C LYS A 142 -1.24 7.28 19.02
N PRO A 143 -2.57 7.09 18.80
CA PRO A 143 -3.08 5.96 18.05
C PRO A 143 -2.67 6.05 16.58
N PHE A 144 -2.60 4.91 15.91
CA PHE A 144 -2.08 4.87 14.55
C PHE A 144 -2.83 3.90 13.64
N PHE A 145 -2.67 4.14 12.35
CA PHE A 145 -3.01 3.20 11.28
C PHE A 145 -1.73 2.63 10.68
N ILE A 146 -1.81 1.40 10.17
CA ILE A 146 -0.87 0.87 9.18
C ILE A 146 -1.55 1.00 7.81
N ALA A 147 -0.83 1.51 6.84
CA ALA A 147 -1.31 1.54 5.46
C ALA A 147 -0.19 1.12 4.52
N SER A 148 -0.53 0.38 3.46
CA SER A 148 0.49 -0.19 2.60
C SER A 148 -0.05 -0.53 1.22
N HIS A 149 0.86 -0.67 0.24
CA HIS A 149 0.53 -1.17 -1.08
C HIS A 149 1.60 -2.11 -1.61
N SER A 150 1.20 -3.19 -2.32
CA SER A 150 2.09 -4.08 -3.06
C SER A 150 3.24 -4.65 -2.20
N GLN A 151 4.51 -4.39 -2.54
CA GLN A 151 5.67 -4.79 -1.72
C GLN A 151 5.54 -4.30 -0.28
N GLY A 152 5.10 -3.06 -0.08
CA GLY A 152 4.83 -2.53 1.25
C GLY A 152 3.80 -3.35 2.02
N THR A 153 2.81 -3.95 1.34
CA THR A 153 1.82 -4.81 2.00
C THR A 153 2.41 -6.16 2.43
N LEU A 154 3.33 -6.73 1.65
CA LEU A 154 4.07 -7.90 2.08
C LEU A 154 4.86 -7.63 3.37
N HIS A 155 5.53 -6.47 3.44
CA HIS A 155 6.26 -6.04 4.64
C HIS A 155 5.32 -5.73 5.81
N ALA A 156 4.18 -5.07 5.54
CA ALA A 156 3.18 -4.78 6.58
C ALA A 156 2.59 -6.05 7.21
N GLN A 157 2.34 -7.10 6.42
CA GLN A 157 1.89 -8.40 6.96
C GLN A 157 2.90 -8.96 7.96
N GLN A 158 4.18 -8.94 7.59
CA GLN A 158 5.26 -9.42 8.44
C GLN A 158 5.43 -8.55 9.68
N LEU A 159 5.37 -7.23 9.53
CA LEU A 159 5.48 -6.26 10.62
C LEU A 159 4.36 -6.44 11.66
N ILE A 160 3.11 -6.54 11.22
CA ILE A 160 1.96 -6.74 12.10
C ILE A 160 2.08 -8.08 12.83
N SER A 161 2.41 -9.14 12.10
CA SER A 161 2.56 -10.49 12.67
C SER A 161 3.65 -10.57 13.74
N LYS A 162 4.77 -9.86 13.56
CA LYS A 162 5.91 -9.93 14.47
C LYS A 162 5.84 -8.97 15.66
N HIS A 163 5.27 -7.76 15.45
CA HIS A 163 5.45 -6.66 16.39
C HIS A 163 4.17 -6.05 16.93
N ILE A 164 3.01 -6.30 16.29
CA ILE A 164 1.75 -5.67 16.69
C ILE A 164 0.76 -6.71 17.23
N ASP A 165 0.54 -7.81 16.50
CA ASP A 165 -0.34 -8.88 16.93
C ASP A 165 0.15 -9.47 18.25
N GLU A 166 -0.76 -9.89 19.12
CA GLU A 166 -0.45 -10.44 20.47
C GLU A 166 0.34 -9.47 21.39
N THR A 167 0.40 -8.16 21.06
CA THR A 167 1.10 -7.14 21.88
C THR A 167 0.19 -5.99 22.28
N LYS A 168 0.63 -5.14 23.21
CA LYS A 168 -0.10 -3.92 23.59
C LYS A 168 -0.24 -2.91 22.44
N LEU A 169 0.61 -2.99 21.41
CA LEU A 169 0.51 -2.10 20.24
C LEU A 169 -0.78 -2.34 19.45
N SER A 170 -1.33 -3.56 19.48
CA SER A 170 -2.61 -3.86 18.82
C SER A 170 -3.74 -2.97 19.33
N GLN A 171 -3.73 -2.58 20.62
CA GLN A 171 -4.75 -1.71 21.21
C GLN A 171 -4.64 -0.25 20.72
N ARG A 172 -3.48 0.17 20.22
CA ARG A 172 -3.24 1.50 19.67
C ARG A 172 -3.41 1.53 18.14
N MET A 173 -3.34 0.37 17.48
CA MET A 173 -3.57 0.26 16.04
C MET A 173 -5.06 0.34 15.74
N ILE A 174 -5.51 1.44 15.14
CA ILE A 174 -6.92 1.64 14.79
C ILE A 174 -7.37 0.65 13.72
N ALA A 175 -6.61 0.53 12.63
CA ALA A 175 -6.80 -0.48 11.59
C ALA A 175 -5.57 -0.57 10.69
N ALA A 176 -5.42 -1.70 9.97
CA ALA A 176 -4.40 -1.89 8.96
C ALA A 176 -5.04 -2.03 7.57
N TYR A 177 -4.63 -1.17 6.61
CA TYR A 177 -5.03 -1.19 5.21
C TYR A 177 -3.93 -1.87 4.39
N LEU A 178 -4.08 -3.17 4.15
CA LEU A 178 -3.13 -4.07 3.48
C LEU A 178 -3.54 -4.26 2.01
N ILE A 179 -3.19 -3.31 1.16
CA ILE A 179 -3.77 -3.19 -0.18
C ILE A 179 -2.78 -3.69 -1.25
N GLY A 180 -3.32 -4.33 -2.31
CA GLY A 180 -2.56 -4.66 -3.51
C GLY A 180 -1.55 -5.81 -3.35
N TYR A 181 -1.59 -6.55 -2.25
CA TYR A 181 -0.84 -7.80 -2.13
C TYR A 181 -1.73 -8.89 -1.54
N PRO A 182 -1.75 -10.10 -2.14
CA PRO A 182 -2.68 -11.14 -1.73
C PRO A 182 -2.38 -11.67 -0.32
N ILE A 183 -3.43 -11.88 0.46
CA ILE A 183 -3.37 -12.61 1.74
C ILE A 183 -4.19 -13.89 1.58
N LEU A 184 -3.56 -15.04 1.70
CA LEU A 184 -4.27 -16.32 1.63
C LEU A 184 -5.26 -16.45 2.79
N LYS A 185 -6.50 -16.82 2.46
CA LYS A 185 -7.53 -17.03 3.48
C LYS A 185 -7.14 -18.10 4.51
N SER A 186 -6.38 -19.10 4.08
CA SER A 186 -5.82 -20.15 4.95
C SER A 186 -4.75 -19.66 5.93
N ASP A 187 -4.11 -18.51 5.64
CA ASP A 187 -2.99 -18.01 6.44
C ASP A 187 -3.37 -16.92 7.42
N ILE A 188 -4.60 -16.40 7.36
CA ILE A 188 -5.05 -15.29 8.20
C ILE A 188 -4.74 -15.56 9.68
N LYS A 189 -5.04 -16.75 10.19
CA LYS A 189 -4.81 -17.12 11.59
C LYS A 189 -3.35 -17.49 11.92
N LYS A 190 -2.51 -17.65 10.91
CA LYS A 190 -1.05 -17.75 11.09
C LYS A 190 -0.42 -16.35 11.17
N LEU A 191 -0.89 -15.42 10.32
CA LEU A 191 -0.40 -14.05 10.24
C LEU A 191 -0.93 -13.19 11.39
N PHE A 192 -2.22 -13.36 11.74
CA PHE A 192 -2.93 -12.54 12.70
C PHE A 192 -3.74 -13.46 13.64
N LYS A 193 -3.18 -13.76 14.81
CA LYS A 193 -3.78 -14.68 15.77
C LYS A 193 -4.93 -14.02 16.54
N GLU A 194 -4.70 -12.79 17.02
CA GLU A 194 -5.65 -12.01 17.80
C GLU A 194 -6.31 -10.91 17.00
N ILE A 195 -5.57 -10.22 16.12
CA ILE A 195 -6.14 -9.18 15.27
C ILE A 195 -7.14 -9.79 14.28
N GLU A 196 -8.36 -9.27 14.27
CA GLU A 196 -9.43 -9.76 13.42
C GLU A 196 -9.39 -9.15 12.02
N ILE A 197 -10.03 -9.84 11.05
CA ILE A 197 -10.39 -9.25 9.76
C ILE A 197 -11.58 -8.31 9.93
N CYS A 198 -11.56 -7.17 9.22
CA CYS A 198 -12.67 -6.22 9.24
C CYS A 198 -13.93 -6.80 8.61
N LYS A 199 -15.07 -6.62 9.27
CA LYS A 199 -16.42 -7.09 8.88
C LYS A 199 -17.42 -5.96 8.74
N SER A 200 -17.10 -4.76 9.24
CA SER A 200 -17.95 -3.57 9.14
C SER A 200 -17.12 -2.29 8.98
N PRO A 201 -17.71 -1.20 8.47
CA PRO A 201 -16.99 0.06 8.26
C PRO A 201 -16.51 0.73 9.56
N GLU A 202 -17.15 0.46 10.70
CA GLU A 202 -16.84 1.05 12.00
C GLU A 202 -15.83 0.23 12.83
N GLN A 203 -15.60 -1.03 12.48
CA GLN A 203 -14.77 -1.93 13.28
C GLN A 203 -13.32 -1.39 13.36
N ILE A 204 -12.79 -1.33 14.57
CA ILE A 204 -11.40 -0.98 14.88
C ILE A 204 -10.60 -2.24 15.26
N ASN A 205 -9.29 -2.12 15.44
CA ASN A 205 -8.37 -3.22 15.76
C ASN A 205 -8.47 -4.38 14.76
N CYS A 206 -8.51 -4.06 13.47
CA CYS A 206 -8.73 -5.06 12.42
C CYS A 206 -7.87 -4.81 11.18
N VAL A 207 -7.73 -5.86 10.36
CA VAL A 207 -7.05 -5.80 9.06
C VAL A 207 -8.06 -5.75 7.92
N ILE A 208 -7.75 -4.96 6.92
CA ILE A 208 -8.50 -4.72 5.69
C ILE A 208 -7.58 -5.08 4.53
N ALA A 209 -8.05 -5.80 3.54
CA ALA A 209 -7.24 -6.10 2.36
C ALA A 209 -8.09 -6.16 1.10
N TRP A 210 -7.51 -5.81 -0.04
CA TRP A 210 -8.03 -6.11 -1.37
C TRP A 210 -6.95 -6.03 -2.43
N CYS A 211 -7.18 -6.75 -3.54
CA CYS A 211 -6.51 -6.59 -4.81
C CYS A 211 -7.59 -6.36 -5.86
N THR A 212 -7.46 -5.32 -6.69
CA THR A 212 -8.48 -4.94 -7.65
C THR A 212 -8.28 -5.62 -9.00
N VAL A 213 -9.35 -6.18 -9.53
CA VAL A 213 -9.39 -6.83 -10.84
C VAL A 213 -10.68 -6.46 -11.57
N ASP A 214 -10.67 -6.53 -12.90
CA ASP A 214 -11.90 -6.49 -13.67
C ASP A 214 -12.47 -7.90 -13.96
N GLU A 215 -13.59 -7.98 -14.67
CA GLU A 215 -14.25 -9.24 -15.01
C GLU A 215 -13.43 -10.13 -15.98
N MET A 216 -12.37 -9.60 -16.59
CA MET A 216 -11.52 -10.29 -17.58
C MET A 216 -10.17 -10.71 -17.02
N ALA A 217 -9.96 -10.53 -15.70
CA ALA A 217 -8.66 -10.73 -15.09
C ALA A 217 -8.12 -12.14 -15.30
N ASN A 218 -6.90 -12.21 -15.83
CA ASN A 218 -6.13 -13.45 -15.80
C ASN A 218 -5.53 -13.64 -14.39
N LEU A 219 -5.96 -14.70 -13.71
CA LEU A 219 -5.51 -15.07 -12.37
C LEU A 219 -4.40 -16.15 -12.39
N GLU A 220 -3.74 -16.33 -13.53
CA GLU A 220 -2.57 -17.22 -13.61
C GLU A 220 -1.31 -16.51 -13.09
N GLY A 221 -0.40 -17.31 -12.60
CA GLY A 221 0.92 -16.88 -12.12
C GLY A 221 1.09 -17.02 -10.62
N GLU A 222 2.35 -17.04 -10.24
CA GLU A 222 2.80 -17.22 -8.88
C GLU A 222 3.67 -16.04 -8.44
N SER A 223 3.70 -15.79 -7.15
CA SER A 223 4.60 -14.85 -6.51
C SER A 223 5.05 -15.38 -5.14
N TRP A 224 6.13 -14.82 -4.61
CA TRP A 224 6.53 -15.15 -3.25
C TRP A 224 5.64 -14.43 -2.24
N THR A 225 5.28 -15.12 -1.17
CA THR A 225 4.68 -14.55 0.03
C THR A 225 5.38 -15.09 1.27
N TRP A 226 5.10 -14.46 2.40
CA TRP A 226 5.69 -14.80 3.69
C TRP A 226 4.58 -15.13 4.71
N ASP A 227 4.84 -16.10 5.58
CA ASP A 227 4.14 -16.29 6.84
C ASP A 227 5.16 -16.65 7.94
N PRO A 228 4.77 -16.80 9.22
CA PRO A 228 5.70 -17.12 10.29
C PRO A 228 6.49 -18.44 10.12
N SER A 229 6.10 -19.30 9.20
CA SER A 229 6.88 -20.50 8.85
C SER A 229 7.95 -20.26 7.78
N GLY A 230 7.96 -19.07 7.15
CA GLY A 230 8.93 -18.65 6.14
C GLY A 230 8.33 -18.27 4.79
N TRP A 231 9.17 -18.20 3.77
CA TRP A 231 8.79 -17.89 2.39
C TRP A 231 8.09 -19.06 1.72
N LYS A 232 7.04 -18.76 0.96
CA LYS A 232 6.30 -19.75 0.17
C LYS A 232 5.75 -19.18 -1.12
N ARG A 233 5.37 -20.03 -2.06
CA ARG A 233 4.66 -19.64 -3.28
C ARG A 233 3.19 -19.39 -2.98
N LEU A 234 2.66 -18.38 -3.62
CA LEU A 234 1.25 -18.02 -3.66
C LEU A 234 0.78 -18.00 -5.11
N ASN A 235 -0.24 -18.79 -5.41
CA ASN A 235 -0.90 -18.77 -6.72
C ASN A 235 -1.99 -17.69 -6.76
N ARG A 236 -2.03 -16.90 -7.82
CA ARG A 236 -3.07 -15.86 -8.00
C ARG A 236 -4.50 -16.44 -8.04
N GLY A 237 -4.62 -17.72 -8.38
CA GLY A 237 -5.89 -18.44 -8.37
C GLY A 237 -6.37 -18.92 -7.01
N ASP A 238 -5.60 -18.76 -5.95
CA ASP A 238 -5.94 -19.18 -4.59
C ASP A 238 -7.08 -18.36 -3.97
N PHE A 239 -7.67 -18.89 -2.90
CA PHE A 239 -8.69 -18.18 -2.13
C PHE A 239 -8.02 -17.13 -1.21
N LEU A 240 -8.32 -15.89 -1.47
CA LEU A 240 -7.76 -14.76 -0.77
C LEU A 240 -8.72 -14.21 0.29
N PHE A 241 -8.16 -13.54 1.28
CA PHE A 241 -8.92 -12.63 2.12
C PHE A 241 -9.10 -11.31 1.39
N GLY A 242 -10.34 -10.78 1.41
CA GLY A 242 -10.66 -9.47 0.85
C GLY A 242 -11.77 -8.78 1.61
N THR A 243 -11.72 -7.45 1.60
CA THR A 243 -12.75 -6.53 2.08
C THR A 243 -13.25 -5.70 0.90
N ASN A 244 -14.55 -5.54 0.74
CA ASN A 244 -15.10 -4.66 -0.28
C ASN A 244 -14.77 -3.20 0.07
N PRO A 245 -14.03 -2.45 -0.78
CA PRO A 245 -13.54 -1.11 -0.43
C PRO A 245 -14.62 -0.01 -0.46
N ILE A 246 -15.89 -0.34 -0.67
CA ILE A 246 -17.02 0.58 -0.62
C ILE A 246 -17.92 0.32 0.58
N SER A 247 -18.28 -0.95 0.83
CA SER A 247 -19.11 -1.33 1.98
C SER A 247 -18.33 -1.64 3.23
N TRP A 248 -17.02 -1.91 3.09
CA TRP A 248 -16.13 -2.33 4.19
C TRP A 248 -16.56 -3.65 4.85
N THR A 249 -17.26 -4.48 4.09
CA THR A 249 -17.73 -5.79 4.49
C THR A 249 -17.12 -6.89 3.61
N ILE A 250 -17.40 -8.13 3.97
CA ILE A 250 -16.90 -9.32 3.24
C ILE A 250 -18.01 -9.98 2.37
N ASN A 251 -19.05 -9.23 1.99
CA ASN A 251 -20.12 -9.73 1.14
C ASN A 251 -19.76 -9.71 -0.36
N ASN A 252 -20.49 -10.51 -1.15
CA ASN A 252 -20.24 -10.68 -2.60
C ASN A 252 -21.22 -9.87 -3.48
N GLU A 253 -22.00 -8.95 -2.90
CA GLU A 253 -22.96 -8.17 -3.65
C GLU A 253 -22.30 -7.06 -4.46
N TRP A 254 -22.84 -6.79 -5.65
CA TRP A 254 -22.42 -5.65 -6.47
C TRP A 254 -22.89 -4.34 -5.84
N ILE A 255 -21.95 -3.49 -5.49
CA ILE A 255 -22.21 -2.18 -4.87
C ILE A 255 -21.79 -1.08 -5.82
N SER A 256 -22.68 -0.11 -6.04
CA SER A 256 -22.38 1.08 -6.85
C SER A 256 -21.53 2.07 -6.08
N THR A 257 -20.51 2.59 -6.72
CA THR A 257 -19.59 3.60 -6.14
C THR A 257 -20.17 5.02 -6.13
N LYS A 258 -21.30 5.24 -6.82
CA LYS A 258 -21.87 6.58 -7.13
C LYS A 258 -22.03 7.52 -5.94
N LYS A 259 -22.36 7.01 -4.75
CA LYS A 259 -22.66 7.84 -3.58
C LYS A 259 -21.53 7.93 -2.56
N ASN A 260 -20.66 6.93 -2.51
CA ASN A 260 -19.76 6.71 -1.37
C ASN A 260 -18.29 6.87 -1.74
N ASN A 261 -17.97 7.10 -3.01
CA ASN A 261 -16.60 7.13 -3.46
C ASN A 261 -16.29 8.35 -4.31
N SER A 262 -15.03 8.76 -4.28
CA SER A 262 -14.40 9.68 -5.24
C SER A 262 -13.13 9.02 -5.76
N VAL A 263 -13.01 8.96 -7.08
CA VAL A 263 -11.84 8.37 -7.74
C VAL A 263 -10.81 9.46 -7.97
N LEU A 264 -9.59 9.22 -7.52
CA LEU A 264 -8.50 10.15 -7.69
C LEU A 264 -7.95 10.07 -9.12
N ASN A 265 -7.78 11.21 -9.75
CA ASN A 265 -7.02 11.38 -10.97
C ASN A 265 -5.62 11.88 -10.58
N LEU A 266 -4.62 11.09 -10.88
CA LEU A 266 -3.24 11.40 -10.61
C LEU A 266 -2.57 11.79 -11.93
N ASP A 267 -2.24 13.06 -12.08
CA ASP A 267 -1.54 13.59 -13.25
C ASP A 267 -0.06 13.77 -12.89
N ILE A 268 0.72 12.73 -13.12
CA ILE A 268 2.15 12.72 -12.81
C ILE A 268 2.99 12.39 -14.05
N TRP A 269 3.07 11.15 -14.39
CA TRP A 269 3.85 10.60 -15.47
C TRP A 269 3.04 9.49 -16.16
N ASP A 270 3.58 8.99 -17.25
CA ASP A 270 3.00 7.86 -17.93
C ASP A 270 2.98 6.63 -17.01
N GLN A 271 1.80 6.28 -16.47
CA GLN A 271 1.59 5.12 -15.61
C GLN A 271 1.57 3.80 -16.38
N SER A 272 1.72 3.82 -17.70
CA SER A 272 1.89 2.61 -18.49
C SER A 272 3.16 1.84 -18.07
N ILE A 273 3.22 0.55 -18.40
CA ILE A 273 4.42 -0.28 -18.14
C ILE A 273 5.68 0.37 -18.73
N LYS A 274 5.57 1.08 -19.87
CA LYS A 274 6.69 1.83 -20.45
C LYS A 274 7.11 3.01 -19.58
N GLY A 275 6.16 3.74 -19.00
CA GLY A 275 6.43 4.83 -18.05
C GLY A 275 7.08 4.33 -16.77
N LEU A 276 6.60 3.20 -16.24
CA LEU A 276 7.16 2.57 -15.03
C LEU A 276 8.63 2.11 -15.19
N THR A 277 9.08 1.87 -16.42
CA THR A 277 10.45 1.43 -16.70
C THR A 277 11.36 2.55 -17.22
N LYS A 278 10.95 3.83 -17.19
CA LYS A 278 11.81 4.96 -17.53
C LYS A 278 13.02 5.03 -16.60
N LYS A 279 14.17 5.41 -17.18
CA LYS A 279 15.45 5.46 -16.48
C LYS A 279 15.76 6.81 -15.85
N GLU A 280 15.02 7.86 -16.23
CA GLU A 280 15.26 9.23 -15.76
C GLU A 280 13.97 9.80 -15.17
N PRO A 281 14.08 10.60 -14.09
CA PRO A 281 12.94 11.33 -13.54
C PRO A 281 12.31 12.25 -14.60
N SER A 282 10.99 12.45 -14.50
CA SER A 282 10.29 13.35 -15.42
C SER A 282 10.47 14.82 -15.05
N GLY A 283 10.75 15.11 -13.78
CA GLY A 283 10.86 16.45 -13.21
C GLY A 283 9.55 17.25 -13.26
N LYS A 284 8.41 16.60 -13.54
CA LYS A 284 7.11 17.26 -13.60
C LYS A 284 6.48 17.35 -12.22
N PRO A 285 5.86 18.48 -11.87
CA PRO A 285 5.13 18.59 -10.61
C PRO A 285 3.94 17.64 -10.60
N ILE A 286 3.74 16.98 -9.46
CA ILE A 286 2.62 16.08 -9.25
C ILE A 286 1.37 16.90 -9.01
N GLN A 287 0.28 16.55 -9.72
CA GLN A 287 -1.04 17.14 -9.55
C GLN A 287 -2.08 16.05 -9.32
N ILE A 288 -3.01 16.34 -8.43
CA ILE A 288 -4.14 15.45 -8.15
C ILE A 288 -5.47 16.19 -8.32
N SER A 289 -6.46 15.47 -8.84
CA SER A 289 -7.82 15.95 -8.99
C SER A 289 -8.81 14.80 -8.82
N LEU A 290 -10.09 15.07 -8.87
CA LEU A 290 -11.10 14.01 -8.86
C LEU A 290 -11.68 13.80 -10.25
N PHE A 291 -11.83 12.55 -10.67
CA PHE A 291 -12.58 12.25 -11.88
C PHE A 291 -14.06 12.62 -11.72
N LYS A 292 -14.59 13.37 -12.68
CA LYS A 292 -16.02 13.64 -12.78
C LYS A 292 -16.76 12.36 -13.25
N ASN A 293 -17.92 12.09 -12.65
CA ASN A 293 -18.80 10.97 -13.04
C ASN A 293 -18.13 9.58 -13.01
N ALA A 294 -17.24 9.36 -12.05
CA ALA A 294 -16.56 8.08 -11.86
C ALA A 294 -17.51 7.03 -11.26
N ASN A 295 -18.39 6.45 -12.11
CA ASN A 295 -19.37 5.45 -11.68
C ASN A 295 -18.97 4.06 -12.17
N PHE A 296 -18.82 3.14 -11.26
CA PHE A 296 -18.61 1.72 -11.51
C PHE A 296 -19.22 0.90 -10.37
N HIS A 297 -19.14 -0.40 -10.47
CA HIS A 297 -19.61 -1.31 -9.43
C HIS A 297 -18.44 -2.15 -8.93
N VAL A 298 -18.49 -2.54 -7.67
CA VAL A 298 -17.51 -3.41 -7.04
C VAL A 298 -18.18 -4.49 -6.19
N ARG A 299 -17.62 -5.68 -6.22
CA ARG A 299 -17.98 -6.78 -5.30
C ARG A 299 -16.71 -7.51 -4.85
N LEU A 300 -16.82 -8.35 -3.83
CA LEU A 300 -15.82 -9.39 -3.65
C LEU A 300 -16.18 -10.58 -4.55
N SER A 301 -15.20 -11.02 -5.33
CA SER A 301 -15.32 -12.28 -6.08
C SER A 301 -15.35 -13.48 -5.11
N LYS A 302 -15.72 -14.66 -5.61
CA LYS A 302 -15.64 -15.91 -4.81
C LYS A 302 -14.22 -16.20 -4.30
N LYS A 303 -13.20 -15.65 -4.97
CA LYS A 303 -11.80 -15.80 -4.60
C LYS A 303 -11.28 -14.67 -3.68
N GLY A 304 -12.12 -13.74 -3.26
CA GLY A 304 -11.75 -12.65 -2.33
C GLY A 304 -11.11 -11.44 -2.99
N LEU A 305 -11.11 -11.34 -4.32
CA LEU A 305 -10.62 -10.18 -5.05
C LEU A 305 -11.70 -9.09 -5.11
N ALA A 306 -11.33 -7.81 -5.09
CA ALA A 306 -12.21 -6.69 -5.38
C ALA A 306 -12.45 -6.60 -6.90
N GLU A 307 -13.47 -7.29 -7.37
CA GLU A 307 -13.86 -7.33 -8.77
C GLU A 307 -14.68 -6.09 -9.11
N VAL A 308 -14.28 -5.38 -10.18
CA VAL A 308 -14.90 -4.13 -10.60
C VAL A 308 -15.45 -4.21 -12.02
N LYS A 309 -16.55 -3.47 -12.31
CA LYS A 309 -17.12 -3.37 -13.65
C LYS A 309 -17.74 -2.00 -13.92
N GLY A 310 -17.63 -1.56 -15.17
CA GLY A 310 -18.26 -0.33 -15.63
C GLY A 310 -17.45 0.38 -16.72
N ASN A 311 -18.14 1.14 -17.58
CA ASN A 311 -17.50 1.84 -18.70
C ASN A 311 -16.43 2.85 -18.26
N PHE A 312 -16.51 3.35 -17.03
CA PHE A 312 -15.52 4.27 -16.47
C PHE A 312 -14.13 3.65 -16.44
N LEU A 313 -14.03 2.34 -16.23
CA LEU A 313 -12.77 1.61 -16.02
C LEU A 313 -11.91 1.47 -17.28
N LYS A 314 -12.49 1.57 -18.48
CA LYS A 314 -11.79 1.49 -19.78
C LYS A 314 -10.62 2.46 -19.92
N ARG A 315 -10.61 3.55 -19.13
CA ARG A 315 -9.51 4.53 -19.11
C ARG A 315 -8.23 4.00 -18.48
N PHE A 316 -8.30 2.88 -17.79
CA PHE A 316 -7.17 2.24 -17.12
C PHE A 316 -6.60 1.04 -17.89
N ASP A 317 -7.15 0.69 -19.06
CA ASP A 317 -6.70 -0.45 -19.86
C ASP A 317 -5.20 -0.40 -20.20
N SER A 318 -4.63 0.81 -20.31
CA SER A 318 -3.20 1.00 -20.63
C SER A 318 -2.25 0.80 -19.44
N ILE A 319 -2.77 0.74 -18.23
CA ILE A 319 -1.97 0.63 -16.99
C ILE A 319 -2.18 -0.69 -16.24
N GLU A 320 -2.83 -1.65 -16.87
CA GLU A 320 -3.02 -2.99 -16.31
C GLU A 320 -1.71 -3.76 -16.21
N PHE A 321 -1.51 -4.43 -15.09
CA PHE A 321 -0.45 -5.42 -14.89
C PHE A 321 -0.86 -6.80 -15.41
N GLY A 322 -1.09 -6.93 -16.72
CA GLY A 322 -1.73 -8.07 -17.35
C GLY A 322 -3.24 -7.88 -17.46
N LEU A 323 -3.90 -8.69 -18.30
CA LEU A 323 -5.32 -8.54 -18.63
C LEU A 323 -6.19 -8.47 -17.37
N GLY A 324 -6.89 -7.36 -17.18
CA GLY A 324 -7.84 -7.14 -16.10
C GLY A 324 -7.23 -6.93 -14.71
N ASN A 325 -5.91 -6.80 -14.59
CA ASN A 325 -5.26 -6.55 -13.30
C ASN A 325 -5.08 -5.03 -13.08
N LEU A 326 -5.88 -4.47 -12.19
CA LEU A 326 -5.92 -3.03 -11.88
C LEU A 326 -5.06 -2.65 -10.67
N HIS A 327 -4.03 -3.41 -10.39
CA HIS A 327 -3.12 -3.23 -9.26
C HIS A 327 -2.60 -1.78 -9.07
N VAL A 328 -2.23 -1.12 -10.16
CA VAL A 328 -1.67 0.25 -10.10
C VAL A 328 -2.68 1.26 -9.55
N VAL A 329 -3.98 1.00 -9.71
CA VAL A 329 -5.06 1.89 -9.30
C VAL A 329 -5.85 1.41 -8.08
N ASP A 330 -5.36 0.40 -7.37
CA ASP A 330 -5.98 -0.15 -6.15
C ASP A 330 -6.39 0.92 -5.13
N TYR A 331 -5.57 1.95 -4.95
CA TYR A 331 -5.86 3.08 -4.07
C TYR A 331 -6.69 4.16 -4.75
N SER A 332 -6.29 4.62 -5.93
CA SER A 332 -6.91 5.78 -6.58
C SER A 332 -8.37 5.52 -6.96
N LEU A 333 -8.73 4.29 -7.31
CA LEU A 333 -10.13 3.89 -7.54
C LEU A 333 -11.01 4.07 -6.30
N PHE A 334 -10.46 3.93 -5.10
CA PHE A 334 -11.21 3.97 -3.84
C PHE A 334 -10.76 5.08 -2.89
N TRP A 335 -9.98 6.03 -3.38
CA TRP A 335 -9.36 7.09 -2.57
C TRP A 335 -10.36 7.81 -1.65
N GLY A 336 -11.49 8.26 -2.19
CA GLY A 336 -12.51 8.96 -1.40
C GLY A 336 -13.22 8.05 -0.39
N SER A 337 -13.38 6.76 -0.69
CA SER A 337 -13.93 5.78 0.24
C SER A 337 -12.97 5.52 1.40
N ILE A 338 -11.67 5.36 1.11
CA ILE A 338 -10.62 5.22 2.13
C ILE A 338 -10.61 6.43 3.06
N ARG A 339 -10.57 7.64 2.51
CA ARG A 339 -10.54 8.89 3.28
C ARG A 339 -11.70 9.01 4.27
N LYS A 340 -12.92 8.66 3.83
CA LYS A 340 -14.12 8.63 4.69
C LYS A 340 -14.03 7.56 5.77
N ASN A 341 -13.56 6.37 5.41
CA ASN A 341 -13.47 5.25 6.33
C ASN A 341 -12.39 5.46 7.41
N VAL A 342 -11.24 6.03 7.05
CA VAL A 342 -10.20 6.43 8.02
C VAL A 342 -10.76 7.39 9.07
N LYS A 343 -11.50 8.43 8.63
CA LYS A 343 -12.16 9.37 9.54
C LYS A 343 -13.20 8.68 10.44
N LEU A 344 -14.00 7.77 9.89
CA LEU A 344 -15.01 7.03 10.64
C LEU A 344 -14.35 6.18 11.74
N ARG A 345 -13.34 5.36 11.39
CA ARG A 345 -12.65 4.49 12.35
C ARG A 345 -11.89 5.27 13.42
N LEU A 346 -11.27 6.41 13.06
CA LEU A 346 -10.66 7.30 14.05
C LEU A 346 -11.70 7.79 15.06
N ASN A 347 -12.86 8.23 14.59
CA ASN A 347 -13.95 8.67 15.48
C ASN A 347 -14.44 7.55 16.40
N GLU A 348 -14.56 6.32 15.89
CA GLU A 348 -14.94 5.16 16.72
C GLU A 348 -13.88 4.85 17.77
N TYR A 349 -12.60 4.88 17.39
CA TYR A 349 -11.49 4.68 18.34
C TYR A 349 -11.52 5.73 19.47
N LEU A 350 -11.69 7.00 19.14
CA LEU A 350 -11.73 8.08 20.14
C LEU A 350 -12.91 7.96 21.12
N LYS A 351 -14.01 7.30 20.74
CA LYS A 351 -15.12 6.99 21.66
C LYS A 351 -14.77 5.92 22.69
N THR A 352 -13.83 5.03 22.39
CA THR A 352 -13.41 3.96 23.31
C THR A 352 -12.38 4.41 24.33
N THR A 353 -11.74 5.55 24.10
CA THR A 353 -10.63 6.08 24.92
C THR A 353 -11.06 7.28 25.78
N ASN A 354 -12.29 7.78 25.61
CA ASN A 354 -12.94 8.78 26.47
C ASN A 354 -13.92 8.08 27.41
#